data_df5a57bf7fde897e9cc828d9099ec847
#
_entry.id   df5a57bf7fde897e9cc828d9099ec847
#
_cell.length_a   1.000
_cell.length_b   1.000
_cell.length_c   1.000
_cell.angle_alpha   90.00
_cell.angle_beta   90.00
_cell.angle_gamma   90.00
#
_symmetry.space_group_name_H-M   'P 1'
#
loop_
_entity.id
_entity.type
_entity.pdbx_description
1 polymer ?
#
loop_
_entity_poly.entity_id
_entity_poly.type
_entity_poly.pdbx_seq_one_letter_code
_entity_poly.pdbx_strand_id
1 'polypeptide(L)'
;MARSTWQRWLPAGAVVALIAGTVTITSQAGAVDLPDKSPQDVLTLLLEQDVRAYSGSFETSADLGLPLPTDMDLGPGGPGMEDAAGAVAPEGSEEAQEVLSALELLTGDNTGRVFVGELGARFQHTDGLAERNVVVTEEDVWFYDSETNAATHLVLPDGVTSEHPEPTGTLPAPEELAATAVEALEPTTELGVGQHERVAGRDAYTLTLTPRAEESLITGVTITVDGETGFPLGVAVSALDHSEPVLQTQYTDITFAEPDADLFDFTAPAGATVEEEVLEMPADPSAHAAPDHASGTAPEVLGEGWTTVLVVPDVDVPAGSVLEELTNPVDGGRLLSSTLLPMFFTDDGRLLVGAVNPEHLQDLAGR
;
A
#
# COMPACT_ATOMS: atom_id res chain seq x y z
N MET A 1 -19.74 -11.99 -22.54
CA MET A 1 -19.62 -10.71 -21.84
C MET A 1 -18.32 -10.78 -21.08
N ALA A 2 -17.33 -9.98 -21.45
CA ALA A 2 -16.01 -10.01 -20.81
C ALA A 2 -16.14 -9.36 -19.42
N ARG A 3 -15.91 -10.13 -18.36
CA ARG A 3 -15.76 -9.60 -17.01
C ARG A 3 -14.59 -8.64 -16.99
N SER A 4 -14.79 -7.44 -16.49
CA SER A 4 -13.77 -6.39 -16.40
C SER A 4 -12.55 -6.91 -15.63
N THR A 5 -11.37 -6.76 -16.20
CA THR A 5 -10.09 -7.29 -15.70
C THR A 5 -9.74 -6.78 -14.28
N TRP A 6 -10.24 -5.59 -13.91
CA TRP A 6 -9.98 -4.98 -12.62
C TRP A 6 -10.66 -5.68 -11.43
N GLN A 7 -11.79 -6.38 -11.66
CA GLN A 7 -12.48 -7.14 -10.60
C GLN A 7 -11.66 -8.34 -10.08
N ARG A 8 -10.66 -8.78 -10.83
CA ARG A 8 -9.73 -9.86 -10.42
C ARG A 8 -8.72 -9.40 -9.37
N TRP A 9 -8.52 -8.08 -9.23
CA TRP A 9 -7.57 -7.45 -8.32
C TRP A 9 -8.18 -6.99 -6.99
N LEU A 10 -9.52 -7.06 -6.84
CA LEU A 10 -10.22 -6.57 -5.65
C LEU A 10 -9.63 -7.07 -4.31
N PRO A 11 -9.25 -8.35 -4.12
CA PRO A 11 -8.66 -8.77 -2.85
C PRO A 11 -7.23 -8.24 -2.65
N ALA A 12 -6.41 -8.29 -3.68
CA ALA A 12 -5.00 -7.87 -3.59
C ALA A 12 -4.84 -6.34 -3.67
N GLY A 13 -5.60 -5.67 -4.56
CA GLY A 13 -5.54 -4.21 -4.72
C GLY A 13 -6.18 -3.44 -3.57
N ALA A 14 -7.21 -3.99 -2.91
CA ALA A 14 -7.80 -3.37 -1.72
C ALA A 14 -6.82 -3.35 -0.53
N VAL A 15 -5.96 -4.37 -0.40
CA VAL A 15 -4.92 -4.41 0.62
C VAL A 15 -3.82 -3.38 0.33
N VAL A 16 -3.40 -3.22 -0.92
CA VAL A 16 -2.34 -2.28 -1.30
C VAL A 16 -2.79 -0.82 -1.22
N ALA A 17 -4.04 -0.49 -1.59
CA ALA A 17 -4.56 0.89 -1.53
C ALA A 17 -4.82 1.41 -0.10
N LEU A 18 -4.89 0.51 0.91
CA LEU A 18 -5.06 0.87 2.33
C LEU A 18 -3.73 0.91 3.10
N ILE A 19 -2.61 0.50 2.49
CA ILE A 19 -1.30 0.39 3.14
C ILE A 19 -0.53 1.72 3.02
N ALA A 20 -1.06 2.79 3.59
CA ALA A 20 -0.28 3.96 3.90
C ALA A 20 -0.29 4.18 5.42
N GLY A 21 0.68 3.63 6.10
CA GLY A 21 0.97 3.86 7.51
C GLY A 21 0.58 2.74 8.49
N THR A 22 1.44 2.28 9.36
CA THR A 22 1.24 1.16 10.31
C THR A 22 1.75 1.43 11.72
N VAL A 23 1.37 0.66 12.75
CA VAL A 23 1.70 0.85 14.18
C VAL A 23 1.74 -0.30 15.11
N THR A 24 2.44 -0.13 16.23
CA THR A 24 2.30 -0.93 17.46
C THR A 24 1.08 -0.51 18.28
N ILE A 25 0.15 -1.43 18.51
CA ILE A 25 -1.07 -1.23 19.28
C ILE A 25 -0.79 -1.29 20.78
N THR A 26 -1.15 -0.23 21.50
CA THR A 26 -1.64 -0.36 22.86
C THR A 26 -3.17 -0.32 22.80
N SER A 27 -3.81 -1.47 22.63
CA SER A 27 -5.27 -1.56 22.78
C SER A 27 -5.62 -1.12 24.20
N GLN A 28 -6.28 0.03 24.34
CA GLN A 28 -6.93 0.36 25.58
C GLN A 28 -8.17 -0.52 25.70
N ALA A 29 -8.03 -1.65 26.42
CA ALA A 29 -9.11 -2.56 26.75
C ALA A 29 -10.13 -1.85 27.65
N GLY A 30 -10.97 -0.99 27.07
CA GLY A 30 -12.22 -0.54 27.65
C GLY A 30 -13.34 -1.38 27.03
N ALA A 31 -14.32 -1.78 27.82
CA ALA A 31 -15.50 -2.45 27.28
C ALA A 31 -16.17 -1.52 26.26
N VAL A 32 -16.14 -1.91 24.98
CA VAL A 32 -16.79 -1.20 23.87
C VAL A 32 -18.21 -1.77 23.76
N ASP A 33 -19.21 -0.90 23.84
CA ASP A 33 -20.63 -1.28 23.79
C ASP A 33 -21.22 -0.86 22.43
N LEU A 34 -20.79 -1.54 21.36
CA LEU A 34 -21.38 -1.41 20.04
C LEU A 34 -22.42 -2.52 19.79
N PRO A 35 -23.53 -2.23 19.09
CA PRO A 35 -24.49 -3.26 18.71
C PRO A 35 -23.86 -4.29 17.78
N ASP A 36 -24.25 -5.56 17.92
CA ASP A 36 -23.79 -6.61 17.02
C ASP A 36 -24.15 -6.30 15.56
N LYS A 37 -23.17 -6.43 14.67
CA LYS A 37 -23.33 -6.28 13.22
C LYS A 37 -22.83 -7.53 12.50
N SER A 38 -23.48 -7.87 11.37
CA SER A 38 -22.92 -8.85 10.44
C SER A 38 -21.71 -8.29 9.68
N PRO A 39 -20.83 -9.13 9.10
CA PRO A 39 -19.76 -8.66 8.24
C PRO A 39 -20.25 -7.77 7.09
N GLN A 40 -21.41 -8.08 6.53
CA GLN A 40 -22.06 -7.29 5.48
C GLN A 40 -22.48 -5.90 5.99
N ASP A 41 -23.04 -5.82 7.22
CA ASP A 41 -23.41 -4.53 7.80
C ASP A 41 -22.20 -3.64 8.10
N VAL A 42 -21.08 -4.23 8.53
CA VAL A 42 -19.82 -3.49 8.75
C VAL A 42 -19.24 -3.01 7.40
N LEU A 43 -19.30 -3.85 6.37
CA LEU A 43 -18.85 -3.48 5.04
C LEU A 43 -19.72 -2.38 4.44
N THR A 44 -21.04 -2.44 4.64
CA THR A 44 -21.97 -1.37 4.26
C THR A 44 -21.61 -0.06 4.97
N LEU A 45 -21.39 -0.11 6.29
CA LEU A 45 -20.98 1.05 7.07
C LEU A 45 -19.68 1.68 6.54
N LEU A 46 -18.71 0.86 6.15
CA LEU A 46 -17.45 1.31 5.53
C LEU A 46 -17.68 1.98 4.17
N LEU A 47 -18.60 1.48 3.36
CA LEU A 47 -18.90 2.03 2.03
C LEU A 47 -19.82 3.27 2.08
N GLU A 48 -20.62 3.42 3.11
CA GLU A 48 -21.49 4.58 3.34
C GLU A 48 -20.79 5.77 3.96
N GLN A 49 -19.53 5.59 4.45
CA GLN A 49 -18.80 6.66 5.08
C GLN A 49 -18.66 7.86 4.14
N ASP A 50 -18.91 9.06 4.65
CA ASP A 50 -18.82 10.33 3.93
C ASP A 50 -17.88 11.35 4.59
N VAL A 51 -16.97 10.88 5.41
CA VAL A 51 -15.94 11.71 6.06
C VAL A 51 -15.02 12.29 4.97
N ARG A 52 -15.09 13.61 4.79
CA ARG A 52 -14.34 14.34 3.76
C ARG A 52 -13.22 15.20 4.34
N ALA A 53 -13.34 15.53 5.63
CA ALA A 53 -12.37 16.34 6.33
C ALA A 53 -11.97 15.69 7.65
N TYR A 54 -10.67 15.51 7.84
CA TYR A 54 -10.12 14.94 9.07
C TYR A 54 -8.64 15.28 9.24
N SER A 55 -8.18 15.14 10.46
CA SER A 55 -6.76 15.12 10.78
C SER A 55 -6.47 14.02 11.78
N GLY A 56 -5.31 13.41 11.70
CA GLY A 56 -4.92 12.34 12.60
C GLY A 56 -3.45 12.04 12.57
N SER A 57 -2.98 11.40 13.62
CA SER A 57 -1.67 10.77 13.68
C SER A 57 -1.86 9.27 13.53
N PHE A 58 -0.95 8.64 12.85
CA PHE A 58 -0.92 7.19 12.69
C PHE A 58 0.51 6.69 12.87
N GLU A 59 0.63 5.45 13.09
CA GLU A 59 1.89 4.75 13.28
C GLU A 59 1.96 3.53 12.35
N THR A 60 3.17 3.11 11.94
CA THR A 60 3.49 2.06 10.95
C THR A 60 4.35 0.96 11.56
N SER A 61 4.01 -0.31 11.33
CA SER A 61 4.87 -1.46 11.61
C SER A 61 4.85 -2.45 10.45
N ALA A 62 6.00 -2.79 9.91
CA ALA A 62 6.14 -3.77 8.84
C ALA A 62 7.34 -4.69 9.08
N ASP A 63 7.06 -6.00 9.19
CA ASP A 63 8.05 -7.06 9.25
C ASP A 63 7.82 -8.04 8.09
N LEU A 64 8.36 -7.70 6.95
CA LEU A 64 8.23 -8.53 5.75
C LEU A 64 9.21 -9.71 5.72
N GLY A 65 10.07 -9.86 6.74
CA GLY A 65 11.03 -10.96 6.84
C GLY A 65 11.98 -11.05 5.64
N LEU A 66 12.36 -9.90 5.09
CA LEU A 66 13.33 -9.89 4.00
C LEU A 66 14.70 -10.37 4.54
N PRO A 67 15.40 -11.24 3.81
CA PRO A 67 16.68 -11.80 4.27
C PRO A 67 17.82 -10.80 4.11
N LEU A 68 17.70 -9.65 4.75
CA LEU A 68 18.67 -8.58 4.65
C LEU A 68 19.88 -8.90 5.52
N PRO A 69 21.13 -8.68 5.06
CA PRO A 69 22.32 -8.86 5.87
C PRO A 69 22.23 -8.00 7.13
N THR A 70 22.56 -8.59 8.30
CA THR A 70 22.45 -7.91 9.61
C THR A 70 23.38 -6.71 9.79
N ASP A 71 24.33 -6.53 8.89
CA ASP A 71 25.29 -5.43 8.80
C ASP A 71 24.91 -4.41 7.71
N MET A 72 23.82 -4.64 6.98
CA MET A 72 23.27 -3.71 6.00
C MET A 72 22.44 -2.66 6.75
N ASP A 73 22.89 -1.42 6.72
CA ASP A 73 22.15 -0.29 7.26
C ASP A 73 21.04 0.09 6.28
N LEU A 74 19.80 -0.33 6.60
CA LEU A 74 18.60 -0.01 5.84
C LEU A 74 17.87 1.23 6.38
N GLY A 75 18.54 1.95 7.29
CA GLY A 75 18.02 3.26 7.67
C GLY A 75 17.94 4.20 6.45
N PRO A 76 17.08 5.22 6.50
CA PRO A 76 16.94 6.20 5.43
C PRO A 76 18.33 6.76 5.01
N GLY A 77 18.69 6.56 3.73
CA GLY A 77 20.01 6.95 3.20
C GLY A 77 21.18 6.06 3.63
N GLY A 78 20.94 4.90 4.23
CA GLY A 78 21.97 3.91 4.55
C GLY A 78 22.58 3.26 3.29
N PRO A 79 23.89 2.96 3.27
CA PRO A 79 24.56 2.39 2.08
C PRO A 79 23.98 1.04 1.64
N GLY A 80 23.31 0.30 2.55
CA GLY A 80 22.64 -0.95 2.21
C GLY A 80 21.38 -0.79 1.36
N MET A 81 20.71 0.34 1.48
CA MET A 81 19.54 0.67 0.64
C MET A 81 19.96 0.98 -0.79
N GLU A 82 21.03 1.76 -0.98
CA GLU A 82 21.55 2.06 -2.32
C GLU A 82 22.03 0.80 -3.05
N ASP A 83 22.69 -0.13 -2.34
CA ASP A 83 23.10 -1.42 -2.88
C ASP A 83 21.89 -2.30 -3.27
N ALA A 84 20.82 -2.30 -2.46
CA ALA A 84 19.60 -3.06 -2.76
C ALA A 84 18.86 -2.50 -3.98
N ALA A 85 18.79 -1.18 -4.16
CA ALA A 85 18.18 -0.55 -5.33
C ALA A 85 19.03 -0.76 -6.59
N GLY A 86 20.35 -0.66 -6.50
CA GLY A 86 21.28 -0.95 -7.61
C GLY A 86 21.19 -2.39 -8.11
N ALA A 87 20.65 -3.30 -7.29
CA ALA A 87 20.38 -4.69 -7.70
C ALA A 87 19.11 -4.83 -8.58
N VAL A 88 18.18 -3.89 -8.48
CA VAL A 88 16.87 -3.94 -9.20
C VAL A 88 16.84 -2.94 -10.36
N ALA A 89 17.57 -1.83 -10.25
CA ALA A 89 17.67 -0.79 -11.27
C ALA A 89 19.09 -0.21 -11.35
N PRO A 90 19.50 0.46 -12.44
CA PRO A 90 20.81 1.09 -12.54
C PRO A 90 21.05 2.08 -11.39
N GLU A 91 22.22 2.00 -10.74
CA GLU A 91 22.59 2.91 -9.64
C GLU A 91 22.38 4.38 -10.02
N GLY A 92 21.66 5.11 -9.17
CA GLY A 92 21.35 6.52 -9.36
C GLY A 92 20.27 6.81 -10.40
N SER A 93 19.54 5.80 -10.87
CA SER A 93 18.35 6.02 -11.70
C SER A 93 17.13 6.44 -10.85
N GLU A 94 16.17 7.12 -11.48
CA GLU A 94 14.91 7.48 -10.80
C GLU A 94 14.14 6.23 -10.35
N GLU A 95 14.18 5.16 -11.15
CA GLU A 95 13.55 3.87 -10.81
C GLU A 95 14.21 3.22 -9.57
N ALA A 96 15.53 3.35 -9.41
CA ALA A 96 16.22 2.85 -8.21
C ALA A 96 15.78 3.62 -6.96
N GLN A 97 15.60 4.94 -7.05
CA GLN A 97 15.14 5.76 -5.94
C GLN A 97 13.68 5.46 -5.60
N GLU A 98 12.82 5.20 -6.59
CA GLU A 98 11.42 4.82 -6.37
C GLU A 98 11.31 3.46 -5.65
N VAL A 99 12.11 2.48 -6.06
CA VAL A 99 12.19 1.16 -5.40
C VAL A 99 12.70 1.30 -3.96
N LEU A 100 13.71 2.14 -3.71
CA LEU A 100 14.22 2.42 -2.37
C LEU A 100 13.15 3.04 -1.48
N SER A 101 12.48 4.08 -1.97
CA SER A 101 11.41 4.74 -1.22
C SER A 101 10.25 3.80 -0.91
N ALA A 102 9.89 2.92 -1.83
CA ALA A 102 8.87 1.91 -1.60
C ALA A 102 9.32 0.86 -0.56
N LEU A 103 10.59 0.42 -0.62
CA LEU A 103 11.14 -0.54 0.34
C LEU A 103 11.24 0.05 1.74
N GLU A 104 11.63 1.31 1.86
CA GLU A 104 11.69 2.05 3.12
C GLU A 104 10.31 2.17 3.77
N LEU A 105 9.26 2.45 2.99
CA LEU A 105 7.88 2.47 3.47
C LEU A 105 7.37 1.09 3.90
N LEU A 106 7.95 0.02 3.37
CA LEU A 106 7.56 -1.36 3.63
C LEU A 106 8.40 -2.03 4.74
N THR A 107 9.33 -1.31 5.36
CA THR A 107 10.20 -1.86 6.41
C THR A 107 10.22 -0.98 7.65
N GLY A 108 10.12 -1.61 8.82
CA GLY A 108 10.26 -0.94 10.10
C GLY A 108 9.01 -0.26 10.64
N ASP A 109 9.22 0.53 11.70
CA ASP A 109 8.18 1.27 12.40
C ASP A 109 8.28 2.75 12.01
N ASN A 110 7.17 3.31 11.57
CA ASN A 110 7.11 4.69 11.14
C ASN A 110 5.97 5.44 11.84
N THR A 111 6.03 6.75 11.90
CA THR A 111 4.95 7.59 12.41
C THR A 111 4.62 8.70 11.42
N GLY A 112 3.35 9.02 11.31
CA GLY A 112 2.92 10.05 10.38
C GLY A 112 1.72 10.84 10.88
N ARG A 113 1.46 11.94 10.19
CA ARG A 113 0.28 12.78 10.38
C ARG A 113 -0.35 13.02 9.03
N VAL A 114 -1.67 13.04 9.03
CA VAL A 114 -2.46 13.32 7.82
C VAL A 114 -3.48 14.41 8.13
N PHE A 115 -3.68 15.28 7.17
CA PHE A 115 -4.67 16.34 7.16
C PHE A 115 -5.37 16.30 5.81
N VAL A 116 -6.68 16.15 5.82
CA VAL A 116 -7.52 16.15 4.63
C VAL A 116 -8.66 17.13 4.83
N GLY A 117 -8.88 18.01 3.88
CA GLY A 117 -9.92 19.02 3.92
C GLY A 117 -10.33 19.50 2.54
N GLU A 118 -11.18 20.52 2.50
CA GLU A 118 -11.71 21.08 1.24
C GLU A 118 -10.59 21.67 0.35
N LEU A 119 -9.51 22.20 0.95
CA LEU A 119 -8.42 22.84 0.22
C LEU A 119 -7.35 21.86 -0.29
N GLY A 120 -7.36 20.61 0.17
CA GLY A 120 -6.38 19.62 -0.24
C GLY A 120 -6.08 18.57 0.82
N ALA A 121 -4.91 17.96 0.68
CA ALA A 121 -4.39 16.97 1.60
C ALA A 121 -2.92 17.27 1.95
N ARG A 122 -2.55 17.02 3.20
CA ARG A 122 -1.16 17.06 3.66
C ARG A 122 -0.81 15.78 4.38
N PHE A 123 0.30 15.18 4.01
CA PHE A 123 0.89 14.05 4.67
C PHE A 123 2.27 14.43 5.21
N GLN A 124 2.52 14.14 6.48
CA GLN A 124 3.79 14.37 7.14
C GLN A 124 4.29 13.04 7.70
N HIS A 125 5.46 12.64 7.28
CA HIS A 125 6.15 11.49 7.82
C HIS A 125 7.37 11.96 8.60
N THR A 126 7.58 11.39 9.78
CA THR A 126 8.71 11.74 10.63
C THR A 126 9.50 10.46 10.92
N ASP A 127 10.76 10.46 10.52
CA ASP A 127 11.72 9.42 10.85
C ASP A 127 12.89 10.03 11.61
N GLY A 128 12.99 9.70 12.91
CA GLY A 128 13.97 10.28 13.81
C GLY A 128 13.93 11.81 13.84
N LEU A 129 14.85 12.47 13.15
CA LEU A 129 14.92 13.93 13.02
C LEU A 129 14.58 14.42 11.60
N ALA A 130 14.40 13.52 10.66
CA ALA A 130 14.02 13.83 9.29
C ALA A 130 12.48 13.95 9.18
N GLU A 131 12.03 14.84 8.35
CA GLU A 131 10.62 15.06 8.05
C GLU A 131 10.43 15.05 6.53
N ARG A 132 9.50 14.26 6.05
CA ARG A 132 9.02 14.27 4.67
C ARG A 132 7.60 14.80 4.66
N ASN A 133 7.36 15.79 3.81
CA ASN A 133 6.05 16.40 3.61
C ASN A 133 5.58 16.18 2.18
N VAL A 134 4.33 15.80 2.04
CA VAL A 134 3.61 15.86 0.76
C VAL A 134 2.40 16.76 0.98
N VAL A 135 2.25 17.80 0.18
CA VAL A 135 1.09 18.69 0.20
C VAL A 135 0.48 18.68 -1.18
N VAL A 136 -0.80 18.36 -1.26
CA VAL A 136 -1.57 18.28 -2.51
C VAL A 136 -2.70 19.28 -2.42
N THR A 137 -2.79 20.19 -3.38
CA THR A 137 -3.89 21.14 -3.57
C THR A 137 -4.52 20.95 -4.96
N GLU A 138 -5.51 21.76 -5.32
CA GLU A 138 -6.07 21.75 -6.68
C GLU A 138 -5.08 22.29 -7.73
N GLU A 139 -4.12 23.11 -7.33
CA GLU A 139 -3.22 23.83 -8.23
C GLU A 139 -1.85 23.17 -8.33
N ASP A 140 -1.36 22.53 -7.26
CA ASP A 140 0.00 22.02 -7.18
C ASP A 140 0.18 20.85 -6.21
N VAL A 141 1.34 20.19 -6.34
CA VAL A 141 1.81 19.18 -5.41
C VAL A 141 3.22 19.52 -4.96
N TRP A 142 3.44 19.57 -3.67
CA TRP A 142 4.74 19.76 -3.06
C TRP A 142 5.23 18.48 -2.41
N PHE A 143 6.47 18.11 -2.71
CA PHE A 143 7.24 17.12 -1.99
C PHE A 143 8.39 17.83 -1.31
N TYR A 144 8.63 17.59 -0.05
CA TYR A 144 9.75 18.15 0.69
C TYR A 144 10.40 17.10 1.57
N ASP A 145 11.72 17.01 1.49
CA ASP A 145 12.55 16.17 2.33
C ASP A 145 13.53 17.04 3.12
N SER A 146 13.45 16.97 4.45
CA SER A 146 14.28 17.79 5.33
C SER A 146 15.71 17.27 5.49
N GLU A 147 15.96 16.00 5.19
CA GLU A 147 17.29 15.39 5.27
C GLU A 147 18.21 15.92 4.15
N THR A 148 17.69 15.93 2.94
CA THR A 148 18.37 16.49 1.77
C THR A 148 18.16 18.00 1.64
N ASN A 149 17.20 18.57 2.40
CA ASN A 149 16.71 19.94 2.28
C ASN A 149 16.35 20.29 0.83
N ALA A 150 15.64 19.38 0.18
CA ALA A 150 15.17 19.50 -1.20
C ALA A 150 13.64 19.52 -1.26
N ALA A 151 13.10 20.29 -2.19
CA ALA A 151 11.68 20.33 -2.47
C ALA A 151 11.44 20.17 -3.97
N THR A 152 10.42 19.38 -4.34
CA THR A 152 9.90 19.30 -5.70
C THR A 152 8.52 19.93 -5.74
N HIS A 153 8.32 20.86 -6.63
CA HIS A 153 7.06 21.56 -6.87
C HIS A 153 6.49 21.14 -8.21
N LEU A 154 5.43 20.34 -8.19
CA LEU A 154 4.71 19.95 -9.40
C LEU A 154 3.52 20.92 -9.59
N VAL A 155 3.55 21.70 -10.66
CA VAL A 155 2.43 22.55 -11.05
C VAL A 155 1.46 21.75 -11.90
N LEU A 156 0.21 21.64 -11.43
CA LEU A 156 -0.85 20.97 -12.16
C LEU A 156 -1.41 21.88 -13.24
N PRO A 157 -1.65 21.39 -14.49
CA PRO A 157 -2.24 22.22 -15.53
C PRO A 157 -3.68 22.61 -15.20
N ASP A 158 -4.09 23.81 -15.61
CA ASP A 158 -5.46 24.30 -15.48
C ASP A 158 -6.48 23.28 -16.03
N GLY A 159 -7.45 22.87 -15.20
CA GLY A 159 -8.48 21.93 -15.59
C GLY A 159 -8.17 20.47 -15.19
N VAL A 160 -7.06 20.19 -14.50
CA VAL A 160 -6.92 19.02 -13.63
C VAL A 160 -7.60 19.34 -12.30
N THR A 161 -8.81 19.84 -12.37
CA THR A 161 -9.70 19.66 -11.23
C THR A 161 -9.90 18.17 -11.12
N SER A 162 -9.82 17.64 -9.92
CA SER A 162 -10.36 16.33 -9.57
C SER A 162 -11.90 16.35 -9.77
N GLU A 163 -12.36 16.74 -10.96
CA GLU A 163 -13.60 16.26 -11.47
C GLU A 163 -13.41 14.75 -11.53
N HIS A 164 -13.69 14.10 -10.39
CA HIS A 164 -14.09 12.71 -10.43
C HIS A 164 -15.08 12.66 -11.58
N PRO A 165 -14.81 11.94 -12.69
CA PRO A 165 -15.75 11.84 -13.79
C PRO A 165 -17.07 11.48 -13.12
N GLU A 166 -18.04 12.39 -13.20
CA GLU A 166 -19.38 12.14 -12.73
C GLU A 166 -19.73 10.79 -13.33
N PRO A 167 -19.96 9.74 -12.53
CA PRO A 167 -20.22 8.42 -13.07
C PRO A 167 -21.43 8.57 -13.96
N THR A 168 -21.23 8.39 -15.27
CA THR A 168 -22.29 8.41 -16.26
C THR A 168 -23.13 7.14 -16.10
N GLY A 169 -23.84 7.05 -14.99
CA GLY A 169 -24.67 5.94 -14.58
C GLY A 169 -25.08 6.10 -13.13
N THR A 170 -26.19 5.50 -12.75
CA THR A 170 -26.56 5.41 -11.33
C THR A 170 -25.53 4.53 -10.64
N LEU A 171 -24.72 5.11 -9.74
CA LEU A 171 -23.89 4.29 -8.84
C LEU A 171 -24.82 3.37 -8.06
N PRO A 172 -24.49 2.07 -7.92
CA PRO A 172 -25.22 1.19 -7.04
C PRO A 172 -25.19 1.74 -5.61
N ALA A 173 -26.26 1.53 -4.88
CA ALA A 173 -26.32 1.92 -3.48
C ALA A 173 -25.21 1.23 -2.67
N PRO A 174 -24.70 1.86 -1.57
CA PRO A 174 -23.63 1.27 -0.75
C PRO A 174 -23.92 -0.16 -0.29
N GLU A 175 -25.18 -0.46 0.04
CA GLU A 175 -25.61 -1.82 0.42
C GLU A 175 -25.51 -2.81 -0.75
N GLU A 176 -25.78 -2.35 -1.98
CA GLU A 176 -25.65 -3.16 -3.18
C GLU A 176 -24.17 -3.39 -3.53
N LEU A 177 -23.31 -2.38 -3.33
CA LEU A 177 -21.86 -2.50 -3.43
C LEU A 177 -21.31 -3.46 -2.39
N ALA A 178 -21.76 -3.36 -1.13
CA ALA A 178 -21.35 -4.26 -0.06
C ALA A 178 -21.79 -5.70 -0.36
N ALA A 179 -23.02 -5.92 -0.82
CA ALA A 179 -23.50 -7.24 -1.19
C ALA A 179 -22.69 -7.83 -2.35
N THR A 180 -22.37 -7.02 -3.36
CA THR A 180 -21.53 -7.42 -4.49
C THR A 180 -20.10 -7.74 -4.04
N ALA A 181 -19.53 -6.97 -3.12
CA ALA A 181 -18.20 -7.22 -2.57
C ALA A 181 -18.17 -8.51 -1.76
N VAL A 182 -19.17 -8.76 -0.92
CA VAL A 182 -19.31 -10.03 -0.18
C VAL A 182 -19.42 -11.20 -1.16
N GLU A 183 -20.29 -11.12 -2.16
CA GLU A 183 -20.44 -12.17 -3.18
C GLU A 183 -19.14 -12.43 -3.95
N ALA A 184 -18.35 -11.40 -4.23
CA ALA A 184 -17.06 -11.52 -4.90
C ALA A 184 -15.97 -12.12 -4.01
N LEU A 185 -16.00 -11.85 -2.70
CA LEU A 185 -15.01 -12.32 -1.73
C LEU A 185 -15.31 -13.72 -1.19
N GLU A 186 -16.59 -14.05 -0.96
CA GLU A 186 -17.00 -15.34 -0.34
C GLU A 186 -16.37 -16.60 -0.97
N PRO A 187 -16.18 -16.70 -2.30
CA PRO A 187 -15.56 -17.90 -2.86
C PRO A 187 -14.13 -18.14 -2.39
N THR A 188 -13.37 -17.08 -2.12
CA THR A 188 -11.95 -17.13 -1.77
C THR A 188 -11.66 -16.74 -0.33
N THR A 189 -12.64 -16.13 0.38
CA THR A 189 -12.46 -15.47 1.66
C THR A 189 -13.60 -15.84 2.63
N GLU A 190 -13.26 -16.10 3.87
CA GLU A 190 -14.21 -16.15 4.97
C GLU A 190 -14.27 -14.77 5.64
N LEU A 191 -15.47 -14.20 5.71
CA LEU A 191 -15.70 -12.91 6.35
C LEU A 191 -16.20 -13.11 7.77
N GLY A 192 -15.66 -12.34 8.72
CA GLY A 192 -16.05 -12.38 10.12
C GLY A 192 -16.08 -10.98 10.74
N VAL A 193 -16.70 -10.87 11.90
CA VAL A 193 -16.59 -9.69 12.78
C VAL A 193 -15.94 -10.17 14.07
N GLY A 194 -14.80 -9.57 14.39
CA GLY A 194 -14.04 -9.85 15.60
C GLY A 194 -14.60 -9.15 16.83
N GLN A 195 -13.82 -9.11 17.91
CA GLN A 195 -14.17 -8.35 19.10
C GLN A 195 -14.09 -6.86 18.79
N HIS A 196 -15.05 -6.11 19.32
CA HIS A 196 -15.03 -4.64 19.23
C HIS A 196 -13.84 -4.11 20.03
N GLU A 197 -13.20 -3.08 19.52
CA GLU A 197 -12.03 -2.47 20.14
C GLU A 197 -12.15 -0.94 20.17
N ARG A 198 -11.23 -0.29 20.89
CA ARG A 198 -11.15 1.18 20.90
C ARG A 198 -9.84 1.61 20.26
N VAL A 199 -9.95 2.37 19.15
CA VAL A 199 -8.83 2.84 18.35
C VAL A 199 -8.92 4.37 18.22
N ALA A 200 -7.81 5.08 18.44
CA ALA A 200 -7.78 6.55 18.41
C ALA A 200 -8.85 7.20 19.31
N GLY A 201 -9.19 6.54 20.42
CA GLY A 201 -10.25 6.98 21.34
C GLY A 201 -11.69 6.71 20.87
N ARG A 202 -11.89 6.02 19.74
CA ARG A 202 -13.18 5.74 19.12
C ARG A 202 -13.54 4.25 19.26
N ASP A 203 -14.80 3.97 19.47
CA ASP A 203 -15.32 2.59 19.51
C ASP A 203 -15.45 2.06 18.06
N ALA A 204 -14.90 0.89 17.79
CA ALA A 204 -14.74 0.36 16.44
C ALA A 204 -15.15 -1.10 16.29
N TYR A 205 -15.67 -1.44 15.13
CA TYR A 205 -15.84 -2.81 14.65
C TYR A 205 -14.55 -3.34 14.05
N THR A 206 -14.32 -4.63 14.19
CA THR A 206 -13.19 -5.35 13.62
C THR A 206 -13.69 -6.30 12.55
N LEU A 207 -13.58 -5.92 11.27
CA LEU A 207 -13.91 -6.78 10.14
C LEU A 207 -12.71 -7.68 9.83
N THR A 208 -12.92 -8.99 9.76
CA THR A 208 -11.86 -9.97 9.47
C THR A 208 -12.11 -10.65 8.12
N LEU A 209 -11.05 -10.77 7.32
CA LEU A 209 -11.01 -11.46 6.05
C LEU A 209 -10.00 -12.58 6.14
N THR A 210 -10.45 -13.83 6.07
CA THR A 210 -9.57 -15.01 6.16
C THR A 210 -9.51 -15.71 4.81
N PRO A 211 -8.34 -15.82 4.16
CA PRO A 211 -8.18 -16.57 2.93
C PRO A 211 -8.57 -18.04 3.10
N ARG A 212 -9.26 -18.61 2.09
CA ARG A 212 -9.59 -20.05 2.07
C ARG A 212 -8.52 -20.89 1.38
N ALA A 213 -7.62 -20.25 0.65
CA ALA A 213 -6.54 -20.90 -0.07
C ALA A 213 -5.40 -21.26 0.89
N GLU A 214 -5.04 -22.55 0.94
CA GLU A 214 -3.93 -23.06 1.78
C GLU A 214 -2.56 -22.61 1.25
N GLU A 215 -2.48 -22.22 -0.02
CA GLU A 215 -1.28 -21.71 -0.67
C GLU A 215 -0.94 -20.27 -0.28
N SER A 216 -1.92 -19.52 0.25
CA SER A 216 -1.72 -18.13 0.69
C SER A 216 -0.80 -18.05 1.91
N LEU A 217 0.17 -17.15 1.89
CA LEU A 217 0.96 -16.77 3.05
C LEU A 217 0.20 -15.82 3.99
N ILE A 218 -0.78 -15.10 3.46
CA ILE A 218 -1.68 -14.29 4.27
C ILE A 218 -2.67 -15.21 4.97
N THR A 219 -2.70 -15.17 6.29
CA THR A 219 -3.64 -15.95 7.11
C THR A 219 -4.88 -15.13 7.50
N GLY A 220 -4.80 -13.81 7.42
CA GLY A 220 -5.92 -12.93 7.68
C GLY A 220 -5.60 -11.48 7.42
N VAL A 221 -6.65 -10.71 7.09
CA VAL A 221 -6.62 -9.25 7.08
C VAL A 221 -7.71 -8.77 8.02
N THR A 222 -7.35 -7.82 8.87
CA THR A 222 -8.26 -7.19 9.83
C THR A 222 -8.41 -5.72 9.46
N ILE A 223 -9.64 -5.23 9.34
CA ILE A 223 -9.96 -3.82 9.10
C ILE A 223 -10.74 -3.31 10.32
N THR A 224 -10.19 -2.31 10.98
CA THR A 224 -10.85 -1.63 12.10
C THR A 224 -11.66 -0.47 11.58
N VAL A 225 -12.96 -0.48 11.83
CA VAL A 225 -13.95 0.45 11.27
C VAL A 225 -14.62 1.22 12.40
N ASP A 226 -14.57 2.54 12.35
CA ASP A 226 -15.24 3.42 13.32
C ASP A 226 -16.73 3.09 13.41
N GLY A 227 -17.21 2.88 14.64
CA GLY A 227 -18.58 2.45 14.87
C GLY A 227 -19.65 3.52 14.61
N GLU A 228 -19.26 4.80 14.55
CA GLU A 228 -20.16 5.93 14.33
C GLU A 228 -20.16 6.39 12.87
N THR A 229 -19.00 6.53 12.25
CA THR A 229 -18.83 7.12 10.93
C THR A 229 -18.55 6.11 9.82
N GLY A 230 -18.15 4.89 10.16
CA GLY A 230 -17.70 3.90 9.17
C GLY A 230 -16.29 4.15 8.62
N PHE A 231 -15.58 5.16 9.12
CA PHE A 231 -14.24 5.48 8.67
C PHE A 231 -13.25 4.36 9.04
N PRO A 232 -12.32 3.95 8.14
CA PRO A 232 -11.30 2.96 8.46
C PRO A 232 -10.25 3.56 9.41
N LEU A 233 -10.16 3.00 10.61
CA LEU A 233 -9.21 3.44 11.65
C LEU A 233 -7.91 2.65 11.63
N GLY A 234 -7.88 1.49 10.97
CA GLY A 234 -6.68 0.69 10.85
C GLY A 234 -6.88 -0.56 10.01
N VAL A 235 -5.76 -1.12 9.57
CA VAL A 235 -5.68 -2.40 8.84
C VAL A 235 -4.50 -3.18 9.38
N ALA A 236 -4.64 -4.50 9.52
CA ALA A 236 -3.57 -5.40 9.91
C ALA A 236 -3.56 -6.63 9.00
N VAL A 237 -2.38 -7.08 8.60
CA VAL A 237 -2.17 -8.29 7.80
C VAL A 237 -1.40 -9.29 8.62
N SER A 238 -1.98 -10.47 8.82
CA SER A 238 -1.38 -11.60 9.50
C SER A 238 -0.81 -12.58 8.49
N ALA A 239 0.35 -13.14 8.79
CA ALA A 239 1.02 -14.11 7.93
C ALA A 239 1.20 -15.45 8.63
N LEU A 240 1.46 -16.48 7.81
CA LEU A 240 1.76 -17.83 8.28
C LEU A 240 3.00 -17.81 9.18
N ASP A 241 2.97 -18.59 10.28
CA ASP A 241 4.06 -18.72 11.25
C ASP A 241 4.41 -17.46 12.06
N HIS A 242 3.57 -16.41 11.98
CA HIS A 242 3.71 -15.18 12.78
C HIS A 242 2.56 -15.05 13.77
N SER A 243 2.88 -14.68 15.02
CA SER A 243 1.89 -14.48 16.09
C SER A 243 1.32 -13.07 16.15
N GLU A 244 2.04 -12.13 15.55
CA GLU A 244 1.65 -10.72 15.43
C GLU A 244 1.46 -10.37 13.96
N PRO A 245 0.67 -9.35 13.62
CA PRO A 245 0.55 -8.88 12.27
C PRO A 245 1.93 -8.50 11.70
N VAL A 246 2.20 -8.90 10.47
CA VAL A 246 3.46 -8.60 9.77
C VAL A 246 3.41 -7.28 9.02
N LEU A 247 2.20 -6.74 8.90
CA LEU A 247 1.94 -5.41 8.36
C LEU A 247 0.72 -4.87 9.09
N GLN A 248 0.82 -3.67 9.64
CA GLN A 248 -0.28 -3.06 10.37
C GLN A 248 -0.33 -1.55 10.18
N THR A 249 -1.53 -0.97 10.01
CA THR A 249 -1.77 0.47 9.99
C THR A 249 -2.87 0.83 10.97
N GLN A 250 -2.68 1.89 11.77
CA GLN A 250 -3.69 2.33 12.71
C GLN A 250 -3.53 3.81 13.09
N TYR A 251 -4.64 4.53 13.17
CA TYR A 251 -4.66 5.85 13.77
C TYR A 251 -4.43 5.76 15.30
N THR A 252 -3.56 6.60 15.81
CA THR A 252 -3.34 6.80 17.25
C THR A 252 -4.21 7.91 17.83
N ASP A 253 -4.52 8.90 17.00
CA ASP A 253 -5.56 9.91 17.24
C ASP A 253 -6.22 10.30 15.91
N ILE A 254 -7.48 10.71 15.96
CA ILE A 254 -8.21 11.20 14.80
C ILE A 254 -9.28 12.22 15.21
N THR A 255 -9.45 13.25 14.39
CA THR A 255 -10.46 14.27 14.54
C THR A 255 -11.17 14.48 13.20
N PHE A 256 -12.49 14.29 13.17
CA PHE A 256 -13.32 14.52 12.00
C PHE A 256 -13.80 15.97 11.99
N ALA A 257 -12.93 16.87 11.55
CA ALA A 257 -13.21 18.30 11.40
C ALA A 257 -12.33 18.87 10.29
N GLU A 258 -12.75 19.97 9.72
CA GLU A 258 -11.96 20.71 8.72
C GLU A 258 -10.64 21.19 9.35
N PRO A 259 -9.48 20.82 8.79
CA PRO A 259 -8.18 21.31 9.24
C PRO A 259 -8.00 22.80 8.93
N ASP A 260 -7.08 23.47 9.65
CA ASP A 260 -6.75 24.86 9.37
C ASP A 260 -6.19 25.03 7.95
N ALA A 261 -6.68 26.02 7.21
CA ALA A 261 -6.31 26.30 5.83
C ALA A 261 -4.79 26.51 5.63
N ASP A 262 -4.11 27.08 6.61
CA ASP A 262 -2.65 27.33 6.60
C ASP A 262 -1.83 26.04 6.51
N LEU A 263 -2.41 24.88 6.81
CA LEU A 263 -1.75 23.58 6.68
C LEU A 263 -1.51 23.18 5.23
N PHE A 264 -2.29 23.69 4.30
CA PHE A 264 -2.21 23.42 2.87
C PHE A 264 -1.38 24.45 2.10
N ASP A 265 -0.98 25.58 2.76
CA ASP A 265 -0.09 26.60 2.20
C ASP A 265 1.37 26.22 2.51
N PHE A 266 2.00 25.48 1.58
CA PHE A 266 3.39 25.07 1.76
C PHE A 266 4.34 26.06 1.12
N THR A 267 5.38 26.42 1.86
CA THR A 267 6.51 27.22 1.35
C THR A 267 7.80 26.51 1.71
N ALA A 268 8.64 26.25 0.71
CA ALA A 268 9.94 25.61 0.93
C ALA A 268 10.79 26.40 1.94
N PRO A 269 11.43 25.72 2.92
CA PRO A 269 12.26 26.37 3.91
C PRO A 269 13.42 27.15 3.29
N ALA A 270 13.92 28.18 4.00
CA ALA A 270 15.02 29.00 3.54
C ALA A 270 16.29 28.17 3.30
N GLY A 271 16.80 28.17 2.09
CA GLY A 271 18.01 27.43 1.71
C GLY A 271 17.72 26.04 1.15
N ALA A 272 16.45 25.65 1.02
CA ALA A 272 16.10 24.44 0.31
C ALA A 272 16.39 24.57 -1.19
N THR A 273 16.82 23.48 -1.80
CA THR A 273 16.89 23.35 -3.25
C THR A 273 15.47 23.08 -3.75
N VAL A 274 14.95 23.91 -4.65
CA VAL A 274 13.60 23.73 -5.21
C VAL A 274 13.72 23.37 -6.68
N GLU A 275 13.17 22.24 -7.06
CA GLU A 275 12.94 21.83 -8.45
C GLU A 275 11.47 22.06 -8.80
N GLU A 276 11.22 22.77 -9.89
CA GLU A 276 9.86 23.03 -10.37
C GLU A 276 9.63 22.25 -11.66
N GLU A 277 8.56 21.47 -11.69
CA GLU A 277 8.14 20.69 -12.83
C GLU A 277 6.68 21.01 -13.16
N VAL A 278 6.38 21.27 -14.43
CA VAL A 278 5.02 21.47 -14.91
C VAL A 278 4.52 20.16 -15.48
N LEU A 279 3.49 19.60 -14.91
CA LEU A 279 2.89 18.36 -15.40
C LEU A 279 2.18 18.62 -16.72
N GLU A 280 2.77 18.19 -17.85
CA GLU A 280 2.12 18.26 -19.14
C GLU A 280 1.16 17.08 -19.31
N MET A 281 -0.15 17.36 -19.28
CA MET A 281 -1.14 16.33 -19.60
C MET A 281 -1.11 16.03 -21.11
N PRO A 282 -1.06 14.75 -21.51
CA PRO A 282 -1.25 14.36 -22.90
C PRO A 282 -2.62 14.89 -23.38
N ALA A 283 -2.67 15.52 -24.53
CA ALA A 283 -3.89 16.09 -25.11
C ALA A 283 -4.98 15.03 -25.42
N ASP A 284 -4.69 13.75 -25.26
CA ASP A 284 -5.61 12.64 -25.45
C ASP A 284 -5.56 11.71 -24.21
N PRO A 285 -6.64 11.68 -23.38
CA PRO A 285 -6.71 10.78 -22.22
C PRO A 285 -6.63 9.28 -22.57
N SER A 286 -6.89 8.93 -23.84
CA SER A 286 -6.71 7.56 -24.34
C SER A 286 -5.27 7.23 -24.73
N ALA A 287 -4.37 8.22 -24.72
CA ALA A 287 -2.94 8.06 -24.91
C ALA A 287 -2.17 7.70 -23.63
N HIS A 288 -2.84 7.27 -22.56
CA HIS A 288 -2.21 6.48 -21.50
C HIS A 288 -1.83 5.10 -22.07
N ALA A 289 -1.01 5.13 -23.13
CA ALA A 289 -0.07 4.05 -23.32
C ALA A 289 0.79 4.05 -22.04
N ALA A 290 0.78 2.95 -21.32
CA ALA A 290 1.85 2.66 -20.38
C ALA A 290 3.16 3.17 -21.00
N PRO A 291 4.06 3.81 -20.22
CA PRO A 291 5.31 4.30 -20.76
C PRO A 291 5.88 3.22 -21.66
N ASP A 292 6.36 3.66 -22.84
CA ASP A 292 6.91 2.80 -23.88
C ASP A 292 8.20 2.14 -23.34
N HIS A 293 8.03 1.35 -22.26
CA HIS A 293 9.08 0.47 -21.76
C HIS A 293 9.35 -0.53 -22.87
N ALA A 294 10.41 -0.25 -23.59
CA ALA A 294 11.14 -1.11 -24.50
C ALA A 294 10.52 -2.50 -24.63
N SER A 295 9.99 -2.80 -25.79
CA SER A 295 9.94 -4.13 -26.46
C SER A 295 9.85 -5.41 -25.59
N GLY A 296 9.40 -5.32 -24.32
CA GLY A 296 9.21 -6.45 -23.43
C GLY A 296 7.78 -6.99 -23.49
N THR A 297 7.61 -8.27 -23.26
CA THR A 297 6.31 -8.90 -23.09
C THR A 297 5.62 -8.29 -21.85
N ALA A 298 4.35 -7.91 -21.95
CA ALA A 298 3.60 -7.37 -20.81
C ALA A 298 3.56 -8.38 -19.65
N PRO A 299 3.62 -7.90 -18.38
CA PRO A 299 3.45 -8.77 -17.22
C PRO A 299 2.16 -9.59 -17.31
N GLU A 300 2.22 -10.86 -16.92
CA GLU A 300 1.09 -11.78 -16.87
C GLU A 300 0.63 -11.97 -15.42
N VAL A 301 -0.66 -12.17 -15.24
CA VAL A 301 -1.26 -12.44 -13.93
C VAL A 301 -1.83 -13.84 -13.92
N LEU A 302 -1.31 -14.68 -13.03
CA LEU A 302 -1.76 -16.04 -12.79
C LEU A 302 -2.52 -16.15 -11.49
N GLY A 303 -3.44 -17.13 -11.38
CA GLY A 303 -4.22 -17.35 -10.16
C GLY A 303 -5.40 -16.39 -10.01
N GLU A 304 -6.08 -16.47 -8.86
CA GLU A 304 -7.25 -15.67 -8.51
C GLU A 304 -7.26 -15.32 -7.01
N GLY A 305 -7.71 -14.13 -6.66
CA GLY A 305 -7.83 -13.70 -5.27
C GLY A 305 -6.51 -13.76 -4.50
N TRP A 306 -6.48 -14.49 -3.39
CA TRP A 306 -5.30 -14.60 -2.51
C TRP A 306 -4.15 -15.43 -3.07
N THR A 307 -4.35 -16.12 -4.18
CA THR A 307 -3.31 -16.89 -4.89
C THR A 307 -2.83 -16.22 -6.17
N THR A 308 -3.09 -14.93 -6.31
CA THR A 308 -2.63 -14.15 -7.46
C THR A 308 -1.11 -14.04 -7.46
N VAL A 309 -0.51 -14.36 -8.61
CA VAL A 309 0.94 -14.27 -8.87
C VAL A 309 1.15 -13.40 -10.10
N LEU A 310 2.01 -12.40 -9.96
CA LEU A 310 2.50 -11.58 -11.07
C LEU A 310 3.71 -12.25 -11.69
N VAL A 311 3.71 -12.40 -13.01
CA VAL A 311 4.83 -12.92 -13.79
C VAL A 311 5.40 -11.78 -14.63
N VAL A 312 6.63 -11.38 -14.33
CA VAL A 312 7.37 -10.34 -15.04
C VAL A 312 8.40 -11.02 -15.92
N PRO A 313 8.35 -10.86 -17.24
CA PRO A 313 9.34 -11.43 -18.16
C PRO A 313 10.62 -10.58 -18.18
N ASP A 314 11.68 -11.17 -18.76
CA ASP A 314 12.96 -10.51 -19.01
C ASP A 314 13.66 -9.96 -17.74
N VAL A 315 13.57 -10.72 -16.63
CA VAL A 315 14.22 -10.40 -15.35
C VAL A 315 15.32 -11.41 -15.08
N ASP A 316 16.55 -10.92 -15.00
CA ASP A 316 17.73 -11.73 -14.66
C ASP A 316 18.30 -11.34 -13.29
N VAL A 317 18.89 -12.30 -12.56
CA VAL A 317 19.67 -12.05 -11.37
C VAL A 317 21.15 -11.90 -11.77
N PRO A 318 21.73 -10.68 -11.74
CA PRO A 318 23.12 -10.49 -12.15
C PRO A 318 24.08 -11.25 -11.21
N ALA A 319 25.06 -11.92 -11.79
CA ALA A 319 26.08 -12.64 -11.01
C ALA A 319 26.92 -11.65 -10.19
N GLY A 320 27.09 -11.93 -8.91
CA GLY A 320 27.82 -11.06 -7.97
C GLY A 320 27.04 -9.86 -7.46
N SER A 321 25.72 -9.78 -7.76
CA SER A 321 24.84 -8.75 -7.20
C SER A 321 24.39 -9.10 -5.78
N VAL A 322 23.96 -8.08 -5.03
CA VAL A 322 23.31 -8.27 -3.73
C VAL A 322 22.07 -9.17 -3.86
N LEU A 323 21.32 -9.04 -4.94
CA LEU A 323 20.15 -9.89 -5.21
C LEU A 323 20.53 -11.38 -5.33
N GLU A 324 21.70 -11.69 -5.91
CA GLU A 324 22.21 -13.08 -5.92
C GLU A 324 22.53 -13.58 -4.50
N GLU A 325 23.06 -12.73 -3.64
CA GLU A 325 23.38 -13.08 -2.24
C GLU A 325 22.12 -13.26 -1.38
N LEU A 326 21.06 -12.47 -1.63
CA LEU A 326 19.78 -12.54 -0.92
C LEU A 326 18.92 -13.73 -1.36
N THR A 327 19.18 -14.30 -2.54
CA THR A 327 18.42 -15.42 -3.09
C THR A 327 19.09 -16.76 -2.84
N ASN A 328 18.30 -17.81 -2.63
CA ASN A 328 18.77 -19.17 -2.50
C ASN A 328 18.54 -19.94 -3.82
N PRO A 329 19.53 -20.72 -4.32
CA PRO A 329 19.32 -21.57 -5.48
C PRO A 329 18.33 -22.69 -5.13
N VAL A 330 17.33 -22.90 -5.98
CA VAL A 330 16.31 -23.96 -5.90
C VAL A 330 16.13 -24.59 -7.28
N ASP A 331 15.31 -25.65 -7.37
CA ASP A 331 15.00 -26.27 -8.66
C ASP A 331 14.31 -25.25 -9.59
N GLY A 332 14.90 -25.04 -10.77
CA GLY A 332 14.40 -24.15 -11.83
C GLY A 332 14.71 -22.67 -11.67
N GLY A 333 15.56 -22.28 -10.68
CA GLY A 333 15.94 -20.89 -10.52
C GLY A 333 16.47 -20.50 -9.14
N ARG A 334 16.13 -19.30 -8.69
CA ARG A 334 16.54 -18.74 -7.40
C ARG A 334 15.33 -18.17 -6.66
N LEU A 335 15.27 -18.39 -5.35
CA LEU A 335 14.17 -17.95 -4.50
C LEU A 335 14.67 -16.90 -3.49
N LEU A 336 14.06 -15.73 -3.50
CA LEU A 336 14.13 -14.77 -2.40
C LEU A 336 12.95 -15.07 -1.47
N SER A 337 13.25 -15.49 -0.25
CA SER A 337 12.24 -15.76 0.76
C SER A 337 11.85 -14.48 1.49
N SER A 338 10.57 -14.25 1.68
CA SER A 338 10.04 -13.22 2.55
C SER A 338 8.76 -13.72 3.23
N THR A 339 8.30 -13.02 4.25
CA THR A 339 7.11 -13.39 5.01
C THR A 339 5.82 -13.29 4.18
N LEU A 340 5.70 -12.26 3.32
CA LEU A 340 4.49 -12.02 2.54
C LEU A 340 4.65 -12.14 1.03
N LEU A 341 5.81 -11.77 0.49
CA LEU A 341 6.03 -11.63 -0.95
C LEU A 341 7.31 -12.35 -1.39
N PRO A 342 7.37 -13.68 -1.32
CA PRO A 342 8.48 -14.40 -1.89
C PRO A 342 8.57 -14.14 -3.40
N MET A 343 9.80 -14.09 -3.91
CA MET A 343 10.11 -13.83 -5.31
C MET A 343 10.87 -15.02 -5.88
N PHE A 344 10.39 -15.56 -6.98
CA PHE A 344 11.03 -16.67 -7.68
C PHE A 344 11.56 -16.22 -9.04
N PHE A 345 12.87 -16.18 -9.17
CA PHE A 345 13.60 -15.88 -10.39
C PHE A 345 13.89 -17.18 -11.11
N THR A 346 13.29 -17.40 -12.25
CA THR A 346 13.42 -18.64 -13.04
C THR A 346 14.66 -18.63 -13.92
N ASP A 347 15.18 -19.81 -14.23
CA ASP A 347 16.35 -19.97 -15.12
C ASP A 347 16.06 -19.50 -16.57
N ASP A 348 14.79 -19.35 -16.96
CA ASP A 348 14.36 -18.83 -18.26
C ASP A 348 14.09 -17.33 -18.28
N GLY A 349 14.46 -16.59 -17.21
CA GLY A 349 14.41 -15.13 -17.16
C GLY A 349 13.05 -14.55 -16.81
N ARG A 350 12.24 -15.25 -16.02
CA ARG A 350 10.97 -14.72 -15.48
C ARG A 350 11.08 -14.49 -13.99
N LEU A 351 10.41 -13.45 -13.48
CA LEU A 351 10.18 -13.23 -12.06
C LEU A 351 8.72 -13.52 -11.72
N LEU A 352 8.49 -14.41 -10.78
CA LEU A 352 7.17 -14.69 -10.20
C LEU A 352 7.10 -14.09 -8.79
N VAL A 353 6.08 -13.27 -8.53
CA VAL A 353 5.86 -12.61 -7.22
C VAL A 353 4.41 -12.78 -6.80
N GLY A 354 4.18 -13.18 -5.56
CA GLY A 354 2.83 -13.30 -5.01
C GLY A 354 2.84 -13.65 -3.53
N ALA A 355 1.74 -13.35 -2.84
CA ALA A 355 1.57 -13.68 -1.41
C ALA A 355 1.21 -15.16 -1.22
N VAL A 356 1.99 -16.05 -1.83
CA VAL A 356 1.79 -17.50 -1.83
C VAL A 356 3.05 -18.23 -1.39
N ASN A 357 2.88 -19.48 -0.92
CA ASN A 357 4.03 -20.26 -0.52
C ASN A 357 4.99 -20.52 -1.69
N PRO A 358 6.31 -20.69 -1.43
CA PRO A 358 7.31 -20.87 -2.48
C PRO A 358 7.09 -22.07 -3.39
N GLU A 359 6.47 -23.14 -2.89
CA GLU A 359 6.16 -24.35 -3.67
C GLU A 359 5.15 -24.02 -4.77
N HIS A 360 4.16 -23.18 -4.46
CA HIS A 360 3.16 -22.71 -5.43
C HIS A 360 3.79 -21.87 -6.57
N LEU A 361 4.76 -20.97 -6.23
CA LEU A 361 5.49 -20.19 -7.24
C LEU A 361 6.27 -21.13 -8.20
N GLN A 362 6.94 -22.16 -7.66
CA GLN A 362 7.68 -23.13 -8.47
C GLN A 362 6.77 -23.96 -9.35
N ASP A 363 5.61 -24.39 -8.84
CA ASP A 363 4.61 -25.14 -9.59
C ASP A 363 4.04 -24.33 -10.77
N LEU A 364 3.82 -23.03 -10.57
CA LEU A 364 3.36 -22.12 -11.63
C LEU A 364 4.44 -21.86 -12.68
N ALA A 365 5.70 -21.73 -12.27
CA ALA A 365 6.83 -21.53 -13.18
C ALA A 365 7.06 -22.73 -14.11
N GLY A 366 6.73 -23.93 -13.66
CA GLY A 366 6.85 -25.18 -14.43
C GLY A 366 5.74 -25.41 -15.49
N ARG A 367 4.76 -24.53 -15.56
CA ARG A 367 3.63 -24.63 -16.49
C ARG A 367 3.87 -23.79 -17.74
#